data_bc4d16535142ee8f7a12d25567ec82ca
#
_entry.id   bc4d16535142ee8f7a12d25567ec82ca
#
_cell.length_a   1.000
_cell.length_b   1.000
_cell.length_c   1.000
_cell.angle_alpha   90.00
_cell.angle_beta   90.00
_cell.angle_gamma   90.00
#
_symmetry.space_group_name_H-M   'P 1'
#
loop_
_entity.id
_entity.type
_entity.pdbx_description
1 polymer ?
#
loop_
_entity_poly.entity_id
_entity_poly.type
_entity_poly.pdbx_seq_one_letter_code
_entity_poly.pdbx_strand_id
1 'polypeptide(L)'
;MYTGKTKKFRDTIHGYIEIPEIIVSEIIDSELFQRLRHIEQTSMRPLYPAARHDRFIHSLGVYQLGKQAFTNFKRNSQSELHTKQDKREFSEEWWDKQQLLFELACLLHDCAHAPFSHTLEDLYNLQKANLGDKNHPDLFGFPRNTKISELDYALLSVCTPLDSSFTEDFLLQSSAMELKGKGAPHEKMSSYCVINEFKDSICKIANAYKVTLIAEDY
;
A
#
# COMPACT_ATOMS: atom_id res chain seq x y z
N MET A 1 4.96 11.66 17.73
CA MET A 1 6.04 11.93 16.73
C MET A 1 7.25 11.06 17.03
N TYR A 2 7.88 10.46 16.03
CA TYR A 2 9.07 9.61 16.19
C TYR A 2 10.28 10.43 16.68
N THR A 3 10.96 9.93 17.72
CA THR A 3 12.11 10.60 18.35
C THR A 3 13.42 9.81 18.18
N GLY A 4 13.39 8.73 17.41
CA GLY A 4 14.55 7.87 17.18
C GLY A 4 15.51 8.40 16.09
N LYS A 5 16.49 7.58 15.75
CA LYS A 5 17.47 7.88 14.71
C LYS A 5 16.87 7.78 13.31
N THR A 6 17.44 8.55 12.37
CA THR A 6 17.10 8.48 10.95
C THR A 6 18.32 8.05 10.13
N LYS A 7 18.07 7.33 9.02
CA LYS A 7 19.04 7.10 7.95
C LYS A 7 18.78 8.06 6.79
N LYS A 8 19.83 8.45 6.08
CA LYS A 8 19.76 9.38 4.95
C LYS A 8 20.06 8.64 3.65
N PHE A 9 19.13 8.71 2.72
CA PHE A 9 19.29 8.21 1.36
C PHE A 9 19.53 9.41 0.44
N ARG A 10 20.60 9.36 -0.36
CA ARG A 10 20.87 10.43 -1.33
C ARG A 10 20.08 10.16 -2.61
N ASP A 11 19.24 11.08 -2.97
CA ASP A 11 18.48 11.08 -4.19
C ASP A 11 18.82 12.28 -5.07
N THR A 12 18.81 12.11 -6.40
CA THR A 12 19.22 13.16 -7.34
C THR A 12 18.18 14.27 -7.49
N ILE A 13 16.93 14.00 -7.18
CA ILE A 13 15.80 14.93 -7.30
C ILE A 13 15.48 15.56 -5.95
N HIS A 14 15.37 14.72 -4.91
CA HIS A 14 14.94 15.14 -3.57
C HIS A 14 16.09 15.50 -2.63
N GLY A 15 17.35 15.34 -3.06
CA GLY A 15 18.52 15.57 -2.22
C GLY A 15 18.71 14.45 -1.20
N TYR A 16 18.55 14.73 0.08
CA TYR A 16 18.60 13.71 1.14
C TYR A 16 17.19 13.38 1.64
N ILE A 17 16.80 12.14 1.45
CA ILE A 17 15.57 11.57 2.00
C ILE A 17 15.90 10.99 3.38
N GLU A 18 15.32 11.56 4.42
CA GLU A 18 15.50 11.09 5.79
C GLU A 18 14.36 10.15 6.19
N ILE A 19 14.72 8.91 6.52
CA ILE A 19 13.79 7.87 6.89
C ILE A 19 14.13 7.35 8.29
N PRO A 20 13.15 7.21 9.20
CA PRO A 20 13.35 6.61 10.51
C PRO A 20 14.02 5.24 10.43
N GLU A 21 15.01 5.00 11.29
CA GLU A 21 15.83 3.78 11.28
C GLU A 21 14.95 2.52 11.43
N ILE A 22 13.86 2.61 12.21
CA ILE A 22 12.90 1.52 12.38
C ILE A 22 12.19 1.17 11.06
N ILE A 23 11.82 2.14 10.24
CA ILE A 23 11.22 1.88 8.91
C ILE A 23 12.27 1.25 7.99
N VAL A 24 13.51 1.68 8.08
CA VAL A 24 14.59 1.10 7.27
C VAL A 24 14.80 -0.36 7.64
N SER A 25 14.97 -0.68 8.91
CA SER A 25 15.24 -2.05 9.37
C SER A 25 14.06 -3.01 9.18
N GLU A 26 12.83 -2.55 9.37
CA GLU A 26 11.64 -3.40 9.30
C GLU A 26 11.07 -3.55 7.88
N ILE A 27 11.27 -2.56 7.00
CA ILE A 27 10.68 -2.55 5.67
C ILE A 27 11.74 -2.49 4.58
N ILE A 28 12.57 -1.42 4.56
CA ILE A 28 13.44 -1.14 3.41
C ILE A 28 14.53 -2.22 3.28
N ASP A 29 15.10 -2.71 4.38
CA ASP A 29 16.15 -3.75 4.38
C ASP A 29 15.57 -5.17 4.16
N SER A 30 14.24 -5.35 4.01
CA SER A 30 13.62 -6.64 3.69
C SER A 30 13.91 -7.09 2.25
N GLU A 31 13.93 -8.40 2.02
CA GLU A 31 14.13 -8.97 0.67
C GLU A 31 13.06 -8.48 -0.31
N LEU A 32 11.79 -8.43 0.13
CA LEU A 32 10.67 -7.99 -0.68
C LEU A 32 10.86 -6.55 -1.17
N PHE A 33 11.34 -5.65 -0.31
CA PHE A 33 11.56 -4.26 -0.71
C PHE A 33 12.88 -4.09 -1.50
N GLN A 34 13.95 -4.79 -1.12
CA GLN A 34 15.25 -4.70 -1.80
C GLN A 34 15.20 -5.21 -3.25
N ARG A 35 14.32 -6.18 -3.58
CA ARG A 35 14.15 -6.65 -4.96
C ARG A 35 13.74 -5.54 -5.94
N LEU A 36 13.12 -4.45 -5.45
CA LEU A 36 12.72 -3.30 -6.27
C LEU A 36 13.91 -2.60 -6.96
N ARG A 37 15.14 -2.79 -6.47
CA ARG A 37 16.37 -2.31 -7.12
C ARG A 37 16.65 -3.00 -8.47
N HIS A 38 16.02 -4.14 -8.70
CA HIS A 38 16.15 -4.92 -9.93
C HIS A 38 14.94 -4.77 -10.86
N ILE A 39 13.98 -3.91 -10.51
CA ILE A 39 12.77 -3.66 -11.30
C ILE A 39 12.81 -2.22 -11.79
N GLU A 40 12.90 -2.04 -13.11
CA GLU A 40 12.88 -0.73 -13.74
C GLU A 40 11.48 -0.09 -13.61
N GLN A 41 11.46 1.20 -13.33
CA GLN A 41 10.21 1.96 -13.23
C GLN A 41 9.48 2.03 -14.58
N THR A 42 10.22 2.09 -15.70
CA THR A 42 9.63 2.14 -17.03
C THR A 42 10.09 0.97 -17.90
N SER A 43 9.14 0.23 -18.47
CA SER A 43 9.40 -0.82 -19.45
C SER A 43 9.89 -0.27 -20.80
N MET A 44 9.72 1.03 -21.04
CA MET A 44 10.06 1.71 -22.30
C MET A 44 11.49 2.28 -22.30
N ARG A 45 12.37 1.81 -21.43
CA ARG A 45 13.77 2.23 -21.33
C ARG A 45 14.53 2.26 -22.66
N PRO A 46 14.35 1.31 -23.59
CA PRO A 46 15.02 1.39 -24.89
C PRO A 46 14.70 2.67 -25.69
N LEU A 47 13.49 3.21 -25.50
CA LEU A 47 13.03 4.45 -26.14
C LEU A 47 13.43 5.70 -25.34
N TYR A 48 13.66 5.55 -24.04
CA TYR A 48 14.03 6.64 -23.14
C TYR A 48 15.32 6.30 -22.37
N PRO A 49 16.50 6.34 -22.99
CA PRO A 49 17.76 5.88 -22.41
C PRO A 49 18.17 6.56 -21.10
N ALA A 50 17.65 7.78 -20.84
CA ALA A 50 17.89 8.54 -19.62
C ALA A 50 17.01 8.06 -18.44
N ALA A 51 15.92 7.35 -18.69
CA ALA A 51 15.02 6.83 -17.65
C ALA A 51 15.60 5.54 -17.03
N ARG A 52 16.62 5.71 -16.18
CA ARG A 52 17.36 4.62 -15.53
C ARG A 52 17.10 4.48 -14.05
N HIS A 53 15.97 4.90 -13.58
CA HIS A 53 15.58 4.72 -12.19
C HIS A 53 14.79 3.43 -11.98
N ASP A 54 15.08 2.78 -10.89
CA ASP A 54 14.40 1.57 -10.45
C ASP A 54 13.22 1.92 -9.53
N ARG A 55 12.38 0.91 -9.25
CA ARG A 55 11.22 1.10 -8.36
C ARG A 55 11.62 1.33 -6.91
N PHE A 56 12.81 0.93 -6.49
CA PHE A 56 13.32 1.24 -5.16
C PHE A 56 13.47 2.75 -4.95
N ILE A 57 14.16 3.43 -5.87
CA ILE A 57 14.33 4.89 -5.83
C ILE A 57 12.98 5.60 -5.98
N HIS A 58 12.11 5.10 -6.86
CA HIS A 58 10.75 5.61 -7.01
C HIS A 58 9.98 5.57 -5.70
N SER A 59 9.94 4.44 -5.01
CA SER A 59 9.22 4.28 -3.73
C SER A 59 9.75 5.21 -2.66
N LEU A 60 11.08 5.43 -2.58
CA LEU A 60 11.67 6.41 -1.66
C LEU A 60 11.26 7.85 -2.01
N GLY A 61 11.20 8.17 -3.31
CA GLY A 61 10.74 9.47 -3.80
C GLY A 61 9.27 9.72 -3.47
N VAL A 62 8.41 8.72 -3.68
CA VAL A 62 6.97 8.79 -3.34
C VAL A 62 6.77 8.95 -1.83
N TYR A 63 7.55 8.23 -1.00
CA TYR A 63 7.57 8.44 0.45
C TYR A 63 7.89 9.90 0.81
N GLN A 64 8.96 10.46 0.22
CA GLN A 64 9.36 11.85 0.49
C GLN A 64 8.29 12.86 0.08
N LEU A 65 7.68 12.69 -1.09
CA LEU A 65 6.59 13.54 -1.56
C LEU A 65 5.34 13.37 -0.68
N GLY A 66 5.01 12.15 -0.29
CA GLY A 66 3.89 11.85 0.61
C GLY A 66 4.06 12.57 1.95
N LYS A 67 5.24 12.51 2.54
CA LYS A 67 5.57 13.23 3.77
C LYS A 67 5.35 14.74 3.65
N GLN A 68 5.79 15.33 2.55
CA GLN A 68 5.57 16.76 2.27
C GLN A 68 4.09 17.07 2.04
N ALA A 69 3.42 16.24 1.25
CA ALA A 69 2.00 16.40 0.93
C ALA A 69 1.14 16.33 2.19
N PHE A 70 1.37 15.34 3.07
CA PHE A 70 0.64 15.21 4.33
C PHE A 70 0.87 16.40 5.27
N THR A 71 2.11 16.86 5.38
CA THR A 71 2.43 18.06 6.18
C THR A 71 1.67 19.28 5.69
N ASN A 72 1.59 19.50 4.39
CA ASN A 72 0.83 20.59 3.79
C ASN A 72 -0.69 20.40 3.98
N PHE A 73 -1.19 19.17 3.81
CA PHE A 73 -2.58 18.84 4.04
C PHE A 73 -3.00 19.12 5.49
N LYS A 74 -2.23 18.63 6.49
CA LYS A 74 -2.48 18.88 7.90
C LYS A 74 -2.55 20.39 8.19
N ARG A 75 -1.56 21.15 7.73
CA ARG A 75 -1.50 22.61 7.93
C ARG A 75 -2.72 23.33 7.33
N ASN A 76 -3.08 22.98 6.10
CA ASN A 76 -4.20 23.61 5.42
C ASN A 76 -5.53 23.25 6.07
N SER A 77 -5.73 21.98 6.46
CA SER A 77 -6.94 21.52 7.16
C SER A 77 -7.11 22.21 8.50
N GLN A 78 -6.06 22.34 9.29
CA GLN A 78 -6.10 23.07 10.55
C GLN A 78 -6.44 24.56 10.35
N SER A 79 -5.89 25.20 9.31
CA SER A 79 -6.21 26.59 8.99
C SER A 79 -7.67 26.77 8.56
N GLU A 80 -8.22 25.86 7.75
CA GLU A 80 -9.63 25.93 7.33
C GLU A 80 -10.62 25.65 8.44
N LEU A 81 -10.32 24.74 9.35
CA LEU A 81 -11.16 24.45 10.53
C LEU A 81 -11.30 25.66 11.46
N HIS A 82 -10.26 26.49 11.57
CA HIS A 82 -10.35 27.75 12.33
C HIS A 82 -11.22 28.81 11.68
N THR A 83 -11.44 28.75 10.39
CA THR A 83 -12.22 29.76 9.61
C THR A 83 -13.67 29.35 9.36
N LYS A 84 -13.97 28.06 9.38
CA LYS A 84 -15.33 27.53 9.21
C LYS A 84 -15.89 27.12 10.57
N GLN A 85 -17.18 27.35 10.80
CA GLN A 85 -17.89 26.92 12.04
C GLN A 85 -17.93 25.39 12.26
N ASP A 86 -17.15 24.64 11.52
CA ASP A 86 -17.05 23.18 11.65
C ASP A 86 -16.09 22.83 12.80
N LYS A 87 -16.67 22.43 13.93
CA LYS A 87 -15.98 22.17 15.21
C LYS A 87 -15.33 20.78 15.30
N ARG A 88 -15.05 20.08 14.18
CA ARG A 88 -14.35 18.79 14.24
C ARG A 88 -12.88 19.04 14.51
N GLU A 89 -12.47 18.99 15.77
CA GLU A 89 -11.08 18.98 16.18
C GLU A 89 -10.56 17.54 16.18
N PHE A 90 -9.57 17.27 15.34
CA PHE A 90 -8.82 16.01 15.37
C PHE A 90 -7.67 16.14 16.36
N SER A 91 -7.48 15.12 17.21
CA SER A 91 -6.37 15.09 18.15
C SER A 91 -5.02 15.01 17.44
N GLU A 92 -3.94 15.44 18.08
CA GLU A 92 -2.57 15.27 17.54
C GLU A 92 -2.23 13.79 17.36
N GLU A 93 -2.74 12.90 18.23
CA GLU A 93 -2.58 11.44 18.08
C GLU A 93 -3.23 10.93 16.80
N TRP A 94 -4.43 11.43 16.48
CA TRP A 94 -5.09 11.09 15.22
C TRP A 94 -4.26 11.55 14.01
N TRP A 95 -3.73 12.79 14.04
CA TRP A 95 -2.88 13.30 12.98
C TRP A 95 -1.58 12.50 12.82
N ASP A 96 -0.94 12.13 13.92
CA ASP A 96 0.30 11.34 13.92
C ASP A 96 0.04 9.93 13.35
N LYS A 97 -1.11 9.33 13.69
CA LYS A 97 -1.56 8.05 13.13
C LYS A 97 -1.77 8.15 11.62
N GLN A 98 -2.57 9.11 11.15
CA GLN A 98 -2.87 9.26 9.73
C GLN A 98 -1.61 9.58 8.92
N GLN A 99 -0.70 10.37 9.48
CA GLN A 99 0.58 10.66 8.84
C GLN A 99 1.42 9.40 8.66
N LEU A 100 1.56 8.60 9.72
CA LEU A 100 2.31 7.35 9.65
C LEU A 100 1.74 6.39 8.61
N LEU A 101 0.43 6.17 8.63
CA LEU A 101 -0.26 5.28 7.68
C LEU A 101 -0.06 5.78 6.23
N PHE A 102 -0.23 7.07 6.00
CA PHE A 102 -0.07 7.67 4.68
C PHE A 102 1.38 7.56 4.17
N GLU A 103 2.36 7.83 5.03
CA GLU A 103 3.78 7.69 4.70
C GLU A 103 4.15 6.24 4.37
N LEU A 104 3.64 5.26 5.14
CA LEU A 104 3.84 3.83 4.88
C LEU A 104 3.15 3.38 3.59
N ALA A 105 1.92 3.84 3.34
CA ALA A 105 1.22 3.57 2.09
C ALA A 105 1.99 4.11 0.89
N CYS A 106 2.53 5.33 0.96
CA CYS A 106 3.39 5.92 -0.07
C CYS A 106 4.68 5.10 -0.30
N LEU A 107 5.29 4.55 0.77
CA LEU A 107 6.49 3.73 0.66
C LEU A 107 6.19 2.37 0.01
N LEU A 108 5.07 1.76 0.36
CA LEU A 108 4.75 0.36 0.07
C LEU A 108 3.86 0.16 -1.18
N HIS A 109 3.34 1.23 -1.80
CA HIS A 109 2.37 1.13 -2.90
C HIS A 109 2.81 0.21 -4.05
N ASP A 110 4.11 0.16 -4.33
CA ASP A 110 4.72 -0.62 -5.41
C ASP A 110 5.54 -1.83 -4.91
N CYS A 111 5.50 -2.16 -3.60
CA CYS A 111 6.43 -3.12 -3.00
C CYS A 111 6.36 -4.53 -3.62
N ALA A 112 5.22 -4.92 -4.16
CA ALA A 112 5.01 -6.21 -4.83
C ALA A 112 4.97 -6.13 -6.36
N HIS A 113 5.38 -5.00 -6.95
CA HIS A 113 5.38 -4.85 -8.41
C HIS A 113 6.20 -5.94 -9.10
N ALA A 114 5.66 -6.49 -10.19
CA ALA A 114 6.33 -7.55 -10.95
C ALA A 114 7.49 -7.03 -11.79
N PRO A 115 8.45 -7.91 -12.18
CA PRO A 115 9.39 -7.63 -13.26
C PRO A 115 8.66 -7.21 -14.54
N PHE A 116 9.31 -6.38 -15.36
CA PHE A 116 8.75 -5.81 -16.60
C PHE A 116 7.58 -4.83 -16.41
N SER A 117 7.44 -4.28 -15.21
CA SER A 117 6.43 -3.26 -14.92
C SER A 117 5.02 -3.74 -15.29
N HIS A 118 4.20 -2.91 -15.93
CA HIS A 118 2.81 -3.21 -16.28
C HIS A 118 2.63 -4.24 -17.40
N THR A 119 3.70 -4.68 -18.06
CA THR A 119 3.61 -5.54 -19.25
C THR A 119 2.94 -6.88 -18.99
N LEU A 120 3.08 -7.42 -17.78
CA LEU A 120 2.55 -8.74 -17.41
C LEU A 120 1.34 -8.67 -16.46
N GLU A 121 0.80 -7.49 -16.19
CA GLU A 121 -0.30 -7.33 -15.23
C GLU A 121 -1.57 -8.08 -15.63
N ASP A 122 -1.86 -8.17 -16.92
CA ASP A 122 -3.03 -8.91 -17.41
C ASP A 122 -2.98 -10.40 -17.01
N LEU A 123 -1.77 -10.96 -16.84
CA LEU A 123 -1.60 -12.37 -16.45
C LEU A 123 -2.16 -12.64 -15.04
N TYR A 124 -2.13 -11.68 -14.14
CA TYR A 124 -2.66 -11.85 -12.78
C TYR A 124 -4.18 -12.04 -12.76
N ASN A 125 -4.88 -11.56 -13.77
CA ASN A 125 -6.32 -11.70 -13.89
C ASN A 125 -6.77 -12.91 -14.73
N LEU A 126 -5.83 -13.66 -15.35
CA LEU A 126 -6.17 -14.81 -16.19
C LEU A 126 -6.60 -16.03 -15.38
N GLN A 127 -5.98 -16.25 -14.22
CA GLN A 127 -6.35 -17.35 -13.35
C GLN A 127 -7.63 -17.00 -12.59
N LYS A 128 -8.63 -17.88 -12.70
CA LYS A 128 -9.95 -17.70 -12.08
C LYS A 128 -10.22 -18.78 -11.05
N ALA A 129 -10.57 -18.35 -9.84
CA ALA A 129 -11.12 -19.19 -8.79
C ALA A 129 -12.63 -19.33 -8.96
N ASN A 130 -13.17 -20.49 -8.59
CA ASN A 130 -14.61 -20.70 -8.47
C ASN A 130 -14.97 -20.77 -6.98
N LEU A 131 -15.71 -19.77 -6.50
CA LEU A 131 -16.10 -19.71 -5.08
C LEU A 131 -16.96 -20.93 -4.71
N GLY A 132 -16.65 -21.52 -3.55
CA GLY A 132 -17.33 -22.71 -3.03
C GLY A 132 -16.77 -24.04 -3.54
N ASP A 133 -15.65 -24.05 -4.26
CA ASP A 133 -14.90 -25.27 -4.55
C ASP A 133 -13.97 -25.67 -3.38
N LYS A 134 -13.24 -26.78 -3.52
CA LYS A 134 -12.38 -27.30 -2.46
C LYS A 134 -11.17 -26.41 -2.14
N ASN A 135 -10.68 -25.66 -3.12
CA ASN A 135 -9.50 -24.82 -3.00
C ASN A 135 -9.87 -23.39 -2.61
N HIS A 136 -11.09 -22.97 -2.95
CA HIS A 136 -11.60 -21.61 -2.73
C HIS A 136 -12.94 -21.68 -1.98
N PRO A 137 -12.92 -22.03 -0.67
CA PRO A 137 -14.15 -22.03 0.13
C PRO A 137 -14.82 -20.66 0.06
N ASP A 138 -16.14 -20.67 0.01
CA ASP A 138 -16.92 -19.44 0.04
C ASP A 138 -16.85 -18.83 1.44
N LEU A 139 -15.96 -17.84 1.59
CA LEU A 139 -15.77 -17.07 2.83
C LEU A 139 -16.68 -15.83 2.87
N PHE A 140 -17.38 -15.52 1.78
CA PHE A 140 -18.01 -14.21 1.57
C PHE A 140 -19.51 -14.27 1.32
N GLY A 141 -20.12 -15.46 1.31
CA GLY A 141 -21.57 -15.65 1.10
C GLY A 141 -22.06 -15.45 -0.33
N PHE A 142 -21.18 -15.53 -1.34
CA PHE A 142 -21.56 -15.44 -2.74
C PHE A 142 -22.14 -16.76 -3.27
N PRO A 143 -22.95 -16.74 -4.35
CA PRO A 143 -23.45 -17.94 -4.97
C PRO A 143 -22.32 -18.89 -5.39
N ARG A 144 -22.52 -20.21 -5.22
CA ARG A 144 -21.57 -21.22 -5.68
C ARG A 144 -21.26 -21.04 -7.16
N ASN A 145 -20.02 -21.33 -7.55
CA ASN A 145 -19.48 -21.15 -8.90
C ASN A 145 -19.38 -19.69 -9.37
N THR A 146 -19.53 -18.71 -8.49
CA THR A 146 -19.14 -17.34 -8.81
C THR A 146 -17.64 -17.30 -9.12
N LYS A 147 -17.28 -16.72 -10.24
CA LYS A 147 -15.89 -16.59 -10.68
C LYS A 147 -15.27 -15.31 -10.15
N ILE A 148 -14.05 -15.42 -9.68
CA ILE A 148 -13.22 -14.29 -9.23
C ILE A 148 -11.77 -14.53 -9.68
N SER A 149 -10.96 -13.50 -9.86
CA SER A 149 -9.53 -13.74 -10.09
C SER A 149 -8.86 -14.33 -8.86
N GLU A 150 -7.84 -15.16 -9.04
CA GLU A 150 -7.05 -15.71 -7.92
C GLU A 150 -6.45 -14.60 -7.06
N LEU A 151 -6.00 -13.50 -7.67
CA LEU A 151 -5.47 -12.35 -6.97
C LEU A 151 -6.53 -11.65 -6.10
N ASP A 152 -7.74 -11.42 -6.64
CA ASP A 152 -8.82 -10.81 -5.87
C ASP A 152 -9.26 -11.72 -4.72
N TYR A 153 -9.33 -13.05 -4.95
CA TYR A 153 -9.64 -14.02 -3.91
C TYR A 153 -8.57 -13.99 -2.79
N ALA A 154 -7.30 -14.02 -3.17
CA ALA A 154 -6.18 -13.97 -2.21
C ALA A 154 -6.24 -12.69 -1.36
N LEU A 155 -6.46 -11.53 -1.98
CA LEU A 155 -6.57 -10.26 -1.27
C LEU A 155 -7.77 -10.25 -0.31
N LEU A 156 -8.95 -10.68 -0.76
CA LEU A 156 -10.14 -10.77 0.09
C LEU A 156 -9.93 -11.71 1.27
N SER A 157 -9.24 -12.83 1.07
CA SER A 157 -8.99 -13.81 2.13
C SER A 157 -8.17 -13.26 3.30
N VAL A 158 -7.34 -12.24 3.05
CA VAL A 158 -6.50 -11.60 4.08
C VAL A 158 -7.12 -10.31 4.63
N CYS A 159 -7.87 -9.56 3.82
CA CYS A 159 -8.47 -8.29 4.22
C CYS A 159 -9.79 -8.46 4.97
N THR A 160 -10.69 -9.34 4.49
CA THR A 160 -12.03 -9.52 5.10
C THR A 160 -11.99 -9.92 6.58
N PRO A 161 -11.06 -10.75 7.07
CA PRO A 161 -10.91 -11.00 8.51
C PRO A 161 -10.49 -9.79 9.33
N LEU A 162 -9.90 -8.77 8.71
CA LEU A 162 -9.47 -7.54 9.36
C LEU A 162 -10.59 -6.51 9.36
N ASP A 163 -11.28 -6.37 8.24
CA ASP A 163 -12.43 -5.49 8.05
C ASP A 163 -13.52 -6.21 7.24
N SER A 164 -14.63 -6.52 7.89
CA SER A 164 -15.75 -7.25 7.27
C SER A 164 -16.46 -6.45 6.17
N SER A 165 -16.35 -5.12 6.18
CA SER A 165 -16.95 -4.25 5.14
C SER A 165 -16.10 -4.21 3.86
N PHE A 166 -14.83 -4.59 3.93
CA PHE A 166 -13.90 -4.54 2.81
C PHE A 166 -14.42 -5.25 1.56
N THR A 167 -15.11 -6.38 1.74
CA THR A 167 -15.64 -7.17 0.63
C THR A 167 -16.65 -6.36 -0.21
N GLU A 168 -17.56 -5.64 0.44
CA GLU A 168 -18.60 -4.85 -0.26
C GLU A 168 -17.97 -3.64 -0.96
N ASP A 169 -17.02 -2.99 -0.31
CA ASP A 169 -16.36 -1.80 -0.85
C ASP A 169 -15.39 -2.11 -1.99
N PHE A 170 -14.76 -3.29 -1.95
CA PHE A 170 -13.71 -3.67 -2.88
C PHE A 170 -14.26 -4.29 -4.16
N LEU A 171 -15.33 -5.11 -4.10
CA LEU A 171 -15.81 -5.87 -5.25
C LEU A 171 -16.76 -5.08 -6.14
N LEU A 172 -16.64 -5.30 -7.46
CA LEU A 172 -17.58 -4.88 -8.48
C LEU A 172 -18.19 -6.14 -9.12
N GLN A 173 -19.49 -6.14 -9.32
CA GLN A 173 -20.15 -7.19 -10.09
C GLN A 173 -19.95 -6.91 -11.58
N SER A 174 -19.15 -7.73 -12.26
CA SER A 174 -18.86 -7.59 -13.70
C SER A 174 -19.93 -8.29 -14.54
N SER A 175 -20.50 -9.38 -14.01
CA SER A 175 -21.64 -10.11 -14.58
C SER A 175 -22.36 -10.85 -13.46
N ALA A 176 -23.49 -11.49 -13.76
CA ALA A 176 -24.26 -12.25 -12.77
C ALA A 176 -23.45 -13.35 -12.03
N MET A 177 -22.36 -13.82 -12.61
CA MET A 177 -21.54 -14.93 -12.10
C MET A 177 -20.03 -14.58 -12.04
N GLU A 178 -19.67 -13.34 -12.18
CA GLU A 178 -18.27 -12.92 -12.14
C GLU A 178 -18.10 -11.67 -11.27
N LEU A 179 -17.13 -11.72 -10.37
CA LEU A 179 -16.72 -10.62 -9.51
C LEU A 179 -15.35 -10.10 -9.93
N LYS A 180 -15.15 -8.82 -9.78
CA LYS A 180 -13.87 -8.16 -10.05
C LYS A 180 -13.55 -7.16 -8.95
N GLY A 181 -12.36 -7.26 -8.40
CA GLY A 181 -11.85 -6.28 -7.42
C GLY A 181 -11.45 -4.96 -8.07
N LYS A 182 -11.64 -3.87 -7.34
CA LYS A 182 -11.16 -2.52 -7.70
C LYS A 182 -9.63 -2.46 -7.60
N GLY A 183 -9.02 -1.53 -8.34
CA GLY A 183 -7.58 -1.28 -8.34
C GLY A 183 -6.81 -2.06 -9.41
N ALA A 184 -5.59 -1.59 -9.69
CA ALA A 184 -4.69 -2.23 -10.62
C ALA A 184 -4.07 -3.52 -10.02
N PRO A 185 -3.66 -4.51 -10.83
CA PRO A 185 -3.10 -5.76 -10.32
C PRO A 185 -1.90 -5.58 -9.39
N HIS A 186 -0.98 -4.66 -9.69
CA HIS A 186 0.17 -4.39 -8.83
C HIS A 186 -0.23 -3.76 -7.49
N GLU A 187 -1.26 -2.93 -7.44
CA GLU A 187 -1.79 -2.34 -6.20
C GLU A 187 -2.40 -3.42 -5.31
N LYS A 188 -3.19 -4.31 -5.88
CA LYS A 188 -3.78 -5.46 -5.18
C LYS A 188 -2.69 -6.40 -4.63
N MET A 189 -1.67 -6.69 -5.44
CA MET A 189 -0.55 -7.53 -5.02
C MET A 189 0.26 -6.85 -3.91
N SER A 190 0.49 -5.54 -4.00
CA SER A 190 1.17 -4.78 -2.95
C SER A 190 0.37 -4.81 -1.65
N SER A 191 -0.95 -4.61 -1.70
CA SER A 191 -1.82 -4.69 -0.53
C SER A 191 -1.80 -6.08 0.11
N TYR A 192 -1.87 -7.15 -0.70
CA TYR A 192 -1.75 -8.52 -0.23
C TYR A 192 -0.40 -8.76 0.48
N CYS A 193 0.71 -8.34 -0.14
CA CYS A 193 2.04 -8.49 0.43
C CYS A 193 2.23 -7.66 1.71
N VAL A 194 1.67 -6.45 1.78
CA VAL A 194 1.73 -5.61 2.98
C VAL A 194 1.10 -6.33 4.18
N ILE A 195 -0.06 -6.92 4.00
CA ILE A 195 -0.77 -7.61 5.09
C ILE A 195 -0.01 -8.89 5.50
N ASN A 196 0.48 -9.68 4.54
CA ASN A 196 1.12 -10.96 4.86
C ASN A 196 2.56 -10.79 5.37
N GLU A 197 3.34 -9.87 4.81
CA GLU A 197 4.77 -9.78 5.09
C GLU A 197 5.11 -8.65 6.08
N PHE A 198 4.35 -7.55 6.07
CA PHE A 198 4.71 -6.35 6.84
C PHE A 198 3.78 -6.04 8.01
N LYS A 199 2.71 -6.81 8.25
CA LYS A 199 1.78 -6.55 9.35
C LYS A 199 2.50 -6.40 10.69
N ASP A 200 3.36 -7.37 11.05
CA ASP A 200 4.10 -7.33 12.31
C ASP A 200 5.12 -6.19 12.34
N SER A 201 5.77 -5.91 11.21
CA SER A 201 6.69 -4.79 11.07
C SER A 201 5.98 -3.44 11.22
N ILE A 202 4.80 -3.28 10.64
CA ILE A 202 3.96 -2.09 10.80
C ILE A 202 3.54 -1.91 12.26
N CYS A 203 3.17 -3.00 12.97
CA CYS A 203 2.89 -2.94 14.41
C CYS A 203 4.10 -2.44 15.21
N LYS A 204 5.30 -2.94 14.93
CA LYS A 204 6.54 -2.49 15.61
C LYS A 204 6.82 -1.01 15.33
N ILE A 205 6.65 -0.59 14.08
CA ILE A 205 6.83 0.82 13.69
C ILE A 205 5.82 1.69 14.43
N ALA A 206 4.53 1.34 14.43
CA ALA A 206 3.48 2.07 15.14
C ALA A 206 3.79 2.23 16.63
N ASN A 207 4.25 1.14 17.28
CA ASN A 207 4.68 1.18 18.68
C ASN A 207 5.84 2.15 18.91
N ALA A 208 6.83 2.19 18.00
CA ALA A 208 7.94 3.13 18.07
C ALA A 208 7.49 4.61 17.91
N TYR A 209 6.41 4.82 17.17
CA TYR A 209 5.76 6.13 17.01
C TYR A 209 4.77 6.46 18.15
N LYS A 210 4.50 5.50 19.04
CA LYS A 210 3.49 5.58 20.09
C LYS A 210 2.07 5.78 19.53
N VAL A 211 1.80 5.14 18.41
CA VAL A 211 0.52 5.15 17.72
C VAL A 211 -0.17 3.80 17.91
N THR A 212 -1.44 3.82 18.26
CA THR A 212 -2.26 2.60 18.36
C THR A 212 -2.94 2.33 17.03
N LEU A 213 -2.65 1.17 16.43
CA LEU A 213 -3.34 0.67 15.23
C LEU A 213 -4.44 -0.31 15.63
N ILE A 214 -5.53 -0.28 14.88
CA ILE A 214 -6.64 -1.25 14.95
C ILE A 214 -6.64 -2.10 13.66
N ALA A 215 -7.46 -3.16 13.62
CA ALA A 215 -7.46 -4.09 12.49
C ALA A 215 -7.73 -3.41 11.13
N GLU A 216 -8.60 -2.39 11.12
CA GLU A 216 -8.99 -1.62 9.93
C GLU A 216 -7.89 -0.65 9.42
N ASP A 217 -6.79 -0.50 10.16
CA ASP A 217 -5.66 0.38 9.76
C ASP A 217 -4.65 -0.32 8.82
N TYR A 218 -4.80 -1.62 8.57
CA TYR A 218 -3.91 -2.41 7.72
C TYR A 218 -4.43 -2.53 6.26
#